data_f2f4817b8231fd6ceea942c27a75bd13
#
_entry.id   f2f4817b8231fd6ceea942c27a75bd13
#
_cell.length_a   1.000
_cell.length_b   1.000
_cell.length_c   1.000
_cell.angle_alpha   90.00
_cell.angle_beta   90.00
_cell.angle_gamma   90.00
#
_symmetry.space_group_name_H-M   'P 1'
#
loop_
_entity.id
_entity.type
_entity.pdbx_description
1 polymer ?
#
loop_
_entity_poly.entity_id
_entity_poly.type
_entity_poly.pdbx_seq_one_letter_code
_entity_poly.pdbx_strand_id
1 'polypeptide(L)'
;MVKTKTEIREIIKKAMETVSREIDVETAFLFGSYAFGAAHEHSDIDLAVFSSSVENWTLDRRIRLAARIKDVSPYLEVHIYPLSKLRDARPTNFYGHIIETGKKVA
;
A
#
# COMPACT_ATOMS: atom_id res chain seq x y z
N MET A 1 21.83 -0.95 0.33
CA MET A 1 21.74 0.53 0.38
C MET A 1 20.28 0.97 0.47
N VAL A 2 19.99 1.94 1.31
CA VAL A 2 18.64 2.49 1.43
C VAL A 2 18.21 3.13 0.12
N LYS A 3 16.97 2.89 -0.30
CA LYS A 3 16.44 3.48 -1.53
C LYS A 3 16.29 4.98 -1.40
N THR A 4 16.59 5.70 -2.47
CA THR A 4 16.37 7.14 -2.55
C THR A 4 14.89 7.45 -2.69
N LYS A 5 14.51 8.70 -2.43
CA LYS A 5 13.12 9.17 -2.64
C LYS A 5 12.68 8.96 -4.09
N THR A 6 13.58 9.18 -5.05
CA THR A 6 13.29 8.97 -6.47
C THR A 6 13.01 7.51 -6.78
N GLU A 7 13.84 6.60 -6.27
CA GLU A 7 13.63 5.15 -6.44
C GLU A 7 12.30 4.69 -5.86
N ILE A 8 11.95 5.15 -4.66
CA ILE A 8 10.68 4.83 -4.01
C ILE A 8 9.50 5.35 -4.82
N ARG A 9 9.56 6.59 -5.30
CA ARG A 9 8.51 7.17 -6.15
C ARG A 9 8.28 6.36 -7.41
N GLU A 10 9.36 5.92 -8.07
CA GLU A 10 9.26 5.11 -9.29
C GLU A 10 8.63 3.75 -9.00
N ILE A 11 9.00 3.10 -7.91
CA ILE A 11 8.42 1.82 -7.50
C ILE A 11 6.94 1.98 -7.19
N ILE A 12 6.57 3.00 -6.41
CA ILE A 12 5.17 3.29 -6.07
C ILE A 12 4.36 3.59 -7.33
N LYS A 13 4.89 4.40 -8.23
CA LYS A 13 4.22 4.75 -9.48
C LYS A 13 3.90 3.52 -10.31
N LYS A 14 4.87 2.62 -10.48
CA LYS A 14 4.69 1.37 -11.22
C LYS A 14 3.68 0.46 -10.53
N ALA A 15 3.74 0.37 -9.19
CA ALA A 15 2.79 -0.42 -8.41
C ALA A 15 1.37 0.12 -8.60
N MET A 16 1.18 1.44 -8.51
CA MET A 16 -0.13 2.06 -8.67
C MET A 16 -0.67 1.91 -10.09
N GLU A 17 0.17 2.02 -11.11
CA GLU A 17 -0.22 1.76 -12.49
C GLU A 17 -0.69 0.31 -12.67
N THR A 18 0.02 -0.63 -12.07
CA THR A 18 -0.31 -2.05 -12.16
C THR A 18 -1.63 -2.38 -11.47
N VAL A 19 -1.81 -1.90 -10.24
CA VAL A 19 -3.03 -2.18 -9.48
C VAL A 19 -4.25 -1.50 -10.11
N SER A 20 -4.07 -0.30 -10.67
CA SER A 20 -5.17 0.46 -11.29
C SER A 20 -5.70 -0.16 -12.58
N ARG A 21 -4.97 -1.08 -13.18
CA ARG A 21 -5.47 -1.87 -14.32
C ARG A 21 -6.47 -2.92 -13.89
N GLU A 22 -6.43 -3.35 -12.64
CA GLU A 22 -7.24 -4.44 -12.12
C GLU A 22 -8.43 -3.96 -11.28
N ILE A 23 -8.25 -2.86 -10.54
CA ILE A 23 -9.26 -2.33 -9.62
C ILE A 23 -9.21 -0.79 -9.61
N ASP A 24 -10.31 -0.19 -9.16
CA ASP A 24 -10.35 1.24 -8.90
C ASP A 24 -9.70 1.52 -7.56
N VAL A 25 -8.76 2.46 -7.52
CA VAL A 25 -8.08 2.84 -6.28
C VAL A 25 -8.59 4.22 -5.85
N GLU A 26 -9.27 4.28 -4.73
CA GLU A 26 -9.75 5.55 -4.18
C GLU A 26 -8.64 6.27 -3.42
N THR A 27 -7.83 5.52 -2.68
CA THR A 27 -6.68 6.11 -1.98
C THR A 27 -5.64 5.05 -1.64
N ALA A 28 -4.41 5.48 -1.45
CA ALA A 28 -3.31 4.61 -1.04
C ALA A 28 -2.32 5.38 -0.15
N PHE A 29 -1.71 4.66 0.78
CA PHE A 29 -0.76 5.22 1.74
C PHE A 29 0.53 4.42 1.75
N LEU A 30 1.67 5.14 1.78
CA LEU A 30 2.96 4.56 2.15
C LEU A 30 3.03 4.57 3.67
N PHE A 31 3.32 3.42 4.28
CA PHE A 31 3.46 3.31 5.72
C PHE A 31 4.71 2.51 6.08
N GLY A 32 4.93 2.29 7.37
CA GLY A 32 6.12 1.57 7.83
C GLY A 32 7.40 2.39 7.76
N SER A 33 8.53 1.73 7.64
CA SER A 33 9.87 2.34 7.79
C SER A 33 10.12 3.52 6.87
N TYR A 34 9.70 3.45 5.61
CA TYR A 34 9.91 4.54 4.66
C TYR A 34 9.04 5.76 4.94
N ALA A 35 7.88 5.57 5.56
CA ALA A 35 7.02 6.68 5.98
C ALA A 35 7.59 7.41 7.20
N PHE A 36 8.21 6.66 8.12
CA PHE A 36 8.78 7.20 9.36
C PHE A 36 10.20 7.74 9.23
N GLY A 37 10.86 7.52 8.10
CA GLY A 37 12.26 7.87 7.96
C GLY A 37 13.22 6.93 8.69
N ALA A 38 12.75 5.76 9.11
CA ALA A 38 13.54 4.75 9.82
C ALA A 38 14.00 3.60 8.90
N ALA A 39 13.95 3.80 7.58
CA ALA A 39 14.30 2.77 6.62
C ALA A 39 15.79 2.43 6.65
N HIS A 40 16.09 1.15 6.42
CA HIS A 40 17.43 0.62 6.24
C HIS A 40 17.48 -0.20 4.93
N GLU A 41 18.64 -0.74 4.56
CA GLU A 41 18.85 -1.38 3.26
C GLU A 41 17.93 -2.58 2.98
N HIS A 42 17.38 -3.21 4.01
CA HIS A 42 16.47 -4.34 3.89
C HIS A 42 15.01 -3.99 4.18
N SER A 43 14.69 -2.71 4.34
CA SER A 43 13.31 -2.28 4.62
C SER A 43 12.41 -2.50 3.43
N ASP A 44 11.20 -3.02 3.71
CA ASP A 44 10.14 -3.15 2.70
C ASP A 44 9.48 -1.79 2.46
N ILE A 45 8.93 -1.63 1.27
CA ILE A 45 8.07 -0.50 0.92
C ILE A 45 6.63 -0.96 1.15
N ASP A 46 6.04 -0.51 2.25
CA ASP A 46 4.69 -0.92 2.64
C ASP A 46 3.63 0.01 2.06
N LEU A 47 2.74 -0.53 1.23
CA LEU A 47 1.63 0.22 0.64
C LEU A 47 0.29 -0.36 1.11
N ALA A 48 -0.59 0.52 1.58
CA ALA A 48 -1.98 0.20 1.86
C ALA A 48 -2.85 0.82 0.77
N VAL A 49 -3.53 -0.02 -0.01
CA VAL A 49 -4.40 0.39 -1.11
C VAL A 49 -5.85 0.16 -0.70
N PHE A 50 -6.68 1.20 -0.82
CA PHE A 50 -8.10 1.12 -0.49
C PHE A 50 -8.94 1.25 -1.75
N SER A 51 -9.80 0.26 -1.97
CA SER A 51 -10.59 0.15 -3.20
C SER A 51 -12.01 -0.29 -2.93
N SER A 52 -12.97 0.42 -3.55
CA SER A 52 -14.38 0.01 -3.57
C SER A 52 -14.59 -1.25 -4.39
N SER A 53 -13.71 -1.53 -5.35
CA SER A 53 -13.79 -2.72 -6.21
C SER A 53 -13.71 -4.02 -5.42
N VAL A 54 -13.05 -4.02 -4.27
CA VAL A 54 -12.77 -5.24 -3.50
C VAL A 54 -13.68 -5.45 -2.28
N GLU A 55 -14.77 -4.67 -2.16
CA GLU A 55 -15.69 -4.76 -1.02
C GLU A 55 -16.21 -6.18 -0.77
N ASN A 56 -16.47 -6.92 -1.83
CA ASN A 56 -17.00 -8.28 -1.75
C ASN A 56 -15.98 -9.37 -2.09
N TRP A 57 -14.70 -9.01 -2.18
CA TRP A 57 -13.66 -9.99 -2.46
C TRP A 57 -13.29 -10.76 -1.20
N THR A 58 -12.93 -12.03 -1.38
CA THR A 58 -12.32 -12.81 -0.30
C THR A 58 -10.93 -12.29 0.00
N LEU A 59 -10.44 -12.57 1.20
CA LEU A 59 -9.06 -12.26 1.56
C LEU A 59 -8.08 -12.91 0.60
N ASP A 60 -8.32 -14.17 0.23
CA ASP A 60 -7.48 -14.92 -0.70
C ASP A 60 -7.36 -14.21 -2.06
N ARG A 61 -8.47 -13.71 -2.59
CA ARG A 61 -8.47 -12.98 -3.88
C ARG A 61 -7.66 -11.69 -3.79
N ARG A 62 -7.76 -10.97 -2.68
CA ARG A 62 -6.97 -9.74 -2.44
C ARG A 62 -5.48 -10.06 -2.34
N ILE A 63 -5.12 -11.13 -1.65
CA ILE A 63 -3.74 -11.58 -1.51
C ILE A 63 -3.15 -11.95 -2.87
N ARG A 64 -3.91 -12.63 -3.72
CA ARG A 64 -3.44 -13.00 -5.08
C ARG A 64 -3.14 -11.78 -5.94
N LEU A 65 -3.99 -10.76 -5.86
CA LEU A 65 -3.72 -9.52 -6.58
C LEU A 65 -2.47 -8.82 -6.03
N ALA A 66 -2.36 -8.73 -4.71
CA ALA A 66 -1.18 -8.14 -4.06
C ALA A 66 0.11 -8.86 -4.47
N ALA A 67 0.08 -10.18 -4.56
CA ALA A 67 1.23 -10.98 -4.99
C ALA A 67 1.66 -10.66 -6.42
N ARG A 68 0.71 -10.43 -7.32
CA ARG A 68 1.03 -10.01 -8.71
C ARG A 68 1.66 -8.63 -8.76
N ILE A 69 1.22 -7.72 -7.90
CA ILE A 69 1.78 -6.37 -7.84
C ILE A 69 3.22 -6.40 -7.30
N LYS A 70 3.53 -7.34 -6.43
CA LYS A 70 4.87 -7.53 -5.88
C LYS A 70 5.93 -7.80 -6.97
N ASP A 71 5.52 -8.27 -8.14
CA ASP A 71 6.44 -8.47 -9.27
C ASP A 71 7.07 -7.17 -9.76
N VAL A 72 6.50 -6.02 -9.41
CA VAL A 72 7.06 -4.70 -9.74
C VAL A 72 8.41 -4.50 -9.03
N SER A 73 8.51 -4.95 -7.79
CA SER A 73 9.74 -4.85 -7.00
C SER A 73 9.72 -5.89 -5.87
N PRO A 74 10.85 -6.59 -5.62
CA PRO A 74 10.92 -7.55 -4.52
C PRO A 74 10.79 -6.91 -3.13
N TYR A 75 11.00 -5.60 -3.04
CA TYR A 75 10.90 -4.86 -1.76
C TYR A 75 9.49 -4.34 -1.48
N LEU A 76 8.57 -4.52 -2.42
CA LEU A 76 7.22 -4.00 -2.31
C LEU A 76 6.34 -4.95 -1.52
N GLU A 77 5.68 -4.45 -0.48
CA GLU A 77 4.69 -5.17 0.30
C GLU A 77 3.36 -4.46 0.16
N VAL A 78 2.43 -5.04 -0.59
CA VAL A 78 1.13 -4.42 -0.88
C VAL A 78 0.03 -5.07 -0.06
N HIS A 79 -0.79 -4.22 0.56
CA HIS A 79 -1.99 -4.62 1.27
C HIS A 79 -3.19 -3.97 0.62
N ILE A 80 -4.16 -4.77 0.18
CA ILE A 80 -5.36 -4.28 -0.49
C ILE A 80 -6.54 -4.43 0.45
N TYR A 81 -7.21 -3.33 0.73
CA TYR A 81 -8.34 -3.28 1.65
C TYR A 81 -9.58 -2.71 0.98
N PRO A 82 -10.77 -3.19 1.39
CA PRO A 82 -12.01 -2.53 1.01
C PRO A 82 -12.03 -1.09 1.48
N LEU A 83 -12.56 -0.19 0.64
CA LEU A 83 -12.67 1.23 0.99
C LEU A 83 -13.45 1.46 2.29
N SER A 84 -14.45 0.61 2.57
CA SER A 84 -15.25 0.69 3.79
C SER A 84 -14.42 0.63 5.07
N LYS A 85 -13.22 0.05 5.03
CA LYS A 85 -12.32 -0.01 6.20
C LYS A 85 -11.85 1.37 6.66
N LEU A 86 -11.84 2.36 5.77
CA LEU A 86 -11.51 3.72 6.16
C LEU A 86 -12.55 4.35 7.08
N ARG A 87 -13.81 3.91 7.01
CA ARG A 87 -14.87 4.37 7.92
C ARG A 87 -14.63 3.86 9.33
N ASP A 88 -13.93 2.74 9.46
CA ASP A 88 -13.63 2.12 10.75
C ASP A 88 -12.30 2.59 11.32
N ALA A 89 -11.62 3.53 10.64
CA ALA A 89 -10.34 4.06 11.09
C ALA A 89 -10.50 4.83 12.40
N ARG A 90 -9.70 4.45 13.40
CA ARG A 90 -9.71 5.06 14.73
C ARG A 90 -8.27 5.13 15.24
N PRO A 91 -7.95 6.07 16.14
CA PRO A 91 -6.58 6.17 16.67
C PRO A 91 -6.06 4.86 17.29
N THR A 92 -6.96 3.97 17.70
CA THR A 92 -6.62 2.73 18.40
C THR A 92 -6.56 1.51 17.50
N ASN A 93 -6.83 1.63 16.21
CA ASN A 93 -6.77 0.48 15.31
C ASN A 93 -5.77 0.70 14.17
N PHE A 94 -5.50 -0.38 13.43
CA PHE A 94 -4.52 -0.39 12.36
C PHE A 94 -4.82 0.63 11.25
N TYR A 95 -6.07 0.79 10.86
CA TYR A 95 -6.45 1.71 9.79
C TYR A 95 -6.23 3.17 10.19
N GLY A 96 -6.56 3.51 11.42
CA GLY A 96 -6.27 4.83 11.97
C GLY A 96 -4.78 5.09 12.08
N HIS A 97 -4.00 4.07 12.44
CA HIS A 97 -2.55 4.16 12.48
C HIS A 97 -1.97 4.47 11.11
N ILE A 98 -2.45 3.80 10.05
CA ILE A 98 -2.01 4.06 8.68
C ILE A 98 -2.30 5.51 8.28
N ILE A 99 -3.52 5.99 8.55
CA ILE A 99 -3.93 7.35 8.17
C ILE A 99 -3.10 8.39 8.91
N GLU A 100 -2.88 8.18 10.21
CA GLU A 100 -2.17 9.13 11.06
C GLU A 100 -0.68 9.19 10.74
N THR A 101 -0.06 8.05 10.48
CA THR A 101 1.40 7.95 10.35
C THR A 101 1.89 7.73 8.93
N GLY A 102 1.00 7.30 8.03
CA GLY A 102 1.35 7.05 6.64
C GLY A 102 1.39 8.32 5.80
N LYS A 103 1.97 8.19 4.61
CA LYS A 103 1.99 9.23 3.61
C LYS A 103 1.05 8.87 2.47
N LYS A 104 0.09 9.73 2.19
CA LYS A 104 -0.83 9.53 1.07
C LYS A 104 -0.07 9.61 -0.25
N VAL A 105 -0.20 8.58 -1.07
CA VAL A 105 0.49 8.49 -2.38
C VAL A 105 -0.49 8.44 -3.55
N ALA A 106 -1.76 8.26 -3.26
CA ALA A 106 -2.80 8.30 -4.28
C ALA A 106 -4.16 8.69 -3.68
#